data_7cfcd113965bbf47b7227439d754cc6a
#
_entry.id   7cfcd113965bbf47b7227439d754cc6a
#
_cell.length_a   1.000
_cell.length_b   1.000
_cell.length_c   1.000
_cell.angle_alpha   90.00
_cell.angle_beta   90.00
_cell.angle_gamma   90.00
#
_symmetry.space_group_name_H-M   'P 1'
#
loop_
_entity.id
_entity.type
_entity.pdbx_description
1 polymer ?
#
loop_
_entity_poly.entity_id
_entity_poly.type
_entity_poly.pdbx_seq_one_letter_code
_entity_poly.pdbx_strand_id
1 'polypeptide(L)'
;RERQKTKNCLELDSTGGNMTDSVFDEMKEVLALQKKAHIDEGPASYELRLDRLNRLSQMLKKYSDEIVDTISEDYGTRDKNSTFLSEVMSSLGSVDYSIKNLKKWMKSETRQSNSSQPFVARLMMRLLGAKTEIQYQPLGTIGMIKPWNFPINLIISPIAQAFAAGNRVMIKPSEITPKTSDLTKKMFNEFYDKAEVEVFLGGPDVAEAFGNLDFDHLLFTGSTNNGRKVMQSAAGN
;
A
#
# COMPACT_ATOMS: atom_id res chain seq x y z
N ARG A 1 22.33 -24.16 -39.10
CA ARG A 1 20.93 -23.84 -38.75
C ARG A 1 21.00 -23.05 -37.46
N GLU A 2 20.93 -21.76 -37.62
CA GLU A 2 21.30 -20.73 -36.67
C GLU A 2 20.34 -20.67 -35.47
N ARG A 3 20.91 -20.77 -34.30
CA ARG A 3 20.27 -20.34 -33.07
C ARG A 3 20.51 -18.83 -32.97
N GLN A 4 19.45 -18.05 -33.18
CA GLN A 4 19.44 -16.63 -32.95
C GLN A 4 19.59 -16.41 -31.44
N LYS A 5 20.77 -15.96 -31.01
CA LYS A 5 21.01 -15.46 -29.65
C LYS A 5 20.31 -14.09 -29.55
N THR A 6 19.21 -14.05 -28.85
CA THR A 6 18.65 -12.80 -28.39
C THR A 6 19.62 -12.16 -27.38
N LYS A 7 20.31 -11.12 -27.82
CA LYS A 7 21.11 -10.26 -26.94
C LYS A 7 20.12 -9.46 -26.09
N ASN A 8 20.12 -9.72 -24.79
CA ASN A 8 19.59 -8.77 -23.81
C ASN A 8 20.46 -7.52 -23.90
N CYS A 9 19.93 -6.44 -24.48
CA CYS A 9 20.50 -5.10 -24.31
C CYS A 9 20.15 -4.65 -22.89
N LEU A 10 21.12 -4.80 -21.98
CA LEU A 10 21.15 -4.05 -20.74
C LEU A 10 21.51 -2.61 -21.13
N GLU A 11 20.56 -1.70 -21.03
CA GLU A 11 20.84 -0.27 -21.10
C GLU A 11 21.54 0.13 -19.79
N LEU A 12 22.81 0.51 -19.91
CA LEU A 12 23.56 1.16 -18.84
C LEU A 12 23.20 2.65 -18.85
N ASP A 13 22.93 3.21 -17.68
CA ASP A 13 22.82 4.66 -17.55
C ASP A 13 24.21 5.31 -17.68
N SER A 14 24.25 6.63 -17.82
CA SER A 14 25.48 7.41 -18.02
C SER A 14 26.45 7.36 -16.82
N THR A 15 26.10 6.69 -15.72
CA THR A 15 26.90 6.52 -14.49
C THR A 15 27.49 5.12 -14.36
N GLY A 16 27.17 4.20 -15.29
CA GLY A 16 27.71 2.83 -15.30
C GLY A 16 27.03 1.86 -14.33
N GLY A 17 25.97 2.28 -13.62
CA GLY A 17 25.12 1.43 -12.79
C GLY A 17 24.08 0.67 -13.62
N ASN A 18 23.64 -0.51 -13.11
CA ASN A 18 22.51 -1.21 -13.68
C ASN A 18 21.22 -0.46 -13.31
N MET A 19 20.26 -0.35 -14.23
CA MET A 19 18.99 0.35 -14.01
C MET A 19 18.23 -0.18 -12.76
N THR A 20 18.35 -1.46 -12.46
CA THR A 20 17.80 -2.09 -11.26
C THR A 20 18.46 -1.58 -9.97
N ASP A 21 19.78 -1.33 -9.99
CA ASP A 21 20.52 -0.82 -8.82
C ASP A 21 20.08 0.61 -8.48
N SER A 22 19.90 1.46 -9.48
CA SER A 22 19.41 2.84 -9.33
C SER A 22 17.98 2.89 -8.75
N VAL A 23 17.07 2.03 -9.23
CA VAL A 23 15.70 1.93 -8.71
C VAL A 23 15.70 1.39 -7.27
N PHE A 24 16.59 0.45 -6.96
CA PHE A 24 16.69 -0.08 -5.60
C PHE A 24 17.19 0.97 -4.60
N ASP A 25 18.13 1.80 -4.98
CA ASP A 25 18.61 2.90 -4.14
C ASP A 25 17.51 3.96 -3.95
N GLU A 26 16.74 4.32 -4.98
CA GLU A 26 15.57 5.20 -4.85
C GLU A 26 14.53 4.60 -3.88
N MET A 27 14.27 3.29 -3.95
CA MET A 27 13.36 2.61 -3.01
C MET A 27 13.81 2.75 -1.55
N LYS A 28 15.12 2.58 -1.28
CA LYS A 28 15.68 2.76 0.08
C LYS A 28 15.55 4.19 0.57
N GLU A 29 15.82 5.17 -0.29
CA GLU A 29 15.69 6.58 0.03
C GLU A 29 14.25 6.94 0.38
N VAL A 30 13.28 6.49 -0.41
CA VAL A 30 11.85 6.72 -0.15
C VAL A 30 11.39 6.00 1.12
N LEU A 31 11.84 4.76 1.34
CA LEU A 31 11.53 4.04 2.58
C LEU A 31 12.06 4.79 3.81
N ALA A 32 13.31 5.25 3.76
CA ALA A 32 13.91 6.04 4.83
C ALA A 32 13.17 7.37 5.05
N LEU A 33 12.75 8.06 3.97
CA LEU A 33 11.94 9.26 4.03
C LEU A 33 10.60 9.00 4.72
N GLN A 34 9.89 7.93 4.34
CA GLN A 34 8.59 7.57 4.92
C GLN A 34 8.72 7.15 6.39
N LYS A 35 9.72 6.36 6.75
CA LYS A 35 10.01 5.98 8.15
C LYS A 35 10.31 7.21 9.00
N LYS A 36 11.18 8.11 8.50
CA LYS A 36 11.49 9.36 9.18
C LYS A 36 10.25 10.23 9.38
N ALA A 37 9.46 10.44 8.33
CA ALA A 37 8.23 11.23 8.41
C ALA A 37 7.20 10.60 9.37
N HIS A 38 7.13 9.27 9.46
CA HIS A 38 6.27 8.57 10.42
C HIS A 38 6.69 8.86 11.87
N ILE A 39 7.99 8.86 12.14
CA ILE A 39 8.53 9.14 13.48
C ILE A 39 8.35 10.61 13.85
N ASP A 40 8.67 11.53 12.93
CA ASP A 40 8.61 12.98 13.18
C ASP A 40 7.17 13.47 13.40
N GLU A 41 6.20 12.94 12.65
CA GLU A 41 4.78 13.32 12.77
C GLU A 41 4.08 12.61 13.95
N GLY A 42 4.60 11.49 14.41
CA GLY A 42 3.92 10.61 15.37
C GLY A 42 2.64 9.99 14.78
N PRO A 43 1.73 9.48 15.63
CA PRO A 43 0.50 8.84 15.16
C PRO A 43 -0.38 9.85 14.39
N ALA A 44 -0.70 9.51 13.13
CA ALA A 44 -1.52 10.36 12.26
C ALA A 44 -2.86 10.72 12.92
N SER A 45 -3.21 12.01 12.91
CA SER A 45 -4.48 12.52 13.47
C SER A 45 -5.69 12.02 12.66
N TYR A 46 -6.89 12.19 13.21
CA TYR A 46 -8.15 11.90 12.50
C TYR A 46 -8.26 12.72 11.21
N GLU A 47 -7.94 14.00 11.29
CA GLU A 47 -8.02 14.96 10.17
C GLU A 47 -7.06 14.55 9.04
N LEU A 48 -5.84 14.18 9.37
CA LEU A 48 -4.85 13.73 8.38
C LEU A 48 -5.27 12.42 7.70
N ARG A 49 -5.77 11.43 8.47
CA ARG A 49 -6.28 10.17 7.89
C ARG A 49 -7.49 10.41 7.01
N LEU A 50 -8.40 11.27 7.43
CA LEU A 50 -9.58 11.67 6.66
C LEU A 50 -9.20 12.40 5.37
N ASP A 51 -8.22 13.31 5.41
CA ASP A 51 -7.69 14.01 4.24
C ASP A 51 -7.13 13.01 3.22
N ARG A 52 -6.28 12.07 3.66
CA ARG A 52 -5.73 11.03 2.79
C ARG A 52 -6.80 10.19 2.11
N LEU A 53 -7.85 9.81 2.84
CA LEU A 53 -8.98 9.05 2.29
C LEU A 53 -9.81 9.88 1.30
N ASN A 54 -10.04 11.17 1.59
CA ASN A 54 -10.77 12.06 0.70
C ASN A 54 -10.01 12.30 -0.61
N ARG A 55 -8.69 12.51 -0.55
CA ARG A 55 -7.83 12.61 -1.75
C ARG A 55 -7.89 11.32 -2.58
N LEU A 56 -7.92 10.14 -1.94
CA LEU A 56 -8.07 8.85 -2.62
C LEU A 56 -9.42 8.74 -3.37
N SER A 57 -10.51 9.19 -2.75
CA SER A 57 -11.83 9.26 -3.40
C SER A 57 -11.84 10.24 -4.58
N GLN A 58 -11.25 11.42 -4.41
CA GLN A 58 -11.15 12.44 -5.48
C GLN A 58 -10.32 11.94 -6.66
N MET A 59 -9.19 11.31 -6.39
CA MET A 59 -8.32 10.69 -7.39
C MET A 59 -9.07 9.66 -8.24
N LEU A 60 -9.78 8.73 -7.61
CA LEU A 60 -10.58 7.73 -8.31
C LEU A 60 -11.69 8.34 -9.17
N LYS A 61 -12.38 9.35 -8.68
CA LYS A 61 -13.44 10.05 -9.43
C LYS A 61 -12.87 10.80 -10.63
N LYS A 62 -11.73 11.48 -10.44
CA LYS A 62 -11.06 12.21 -11.53
C LYS A 62 -10.60 11.30 -12.65
N TYR A 63 -10.04 10.15 -12.31
CA TYR A 63 -9.44 9.22 -13.26
C TYR A 63 -10.34 8.06 -13.68
N SER A 64 -11.62 8.08 -13.31
CA SER A 64 -12.58 6.99 -13.53
C SER A 64 -12.58 6.45 -14.96
N ASP A 65 -12.73 7.34 -15.96
CA ASP A 65 -12.80 6.96 -17.36
C ASP A 65 -11.42 6.50 -17.89
N GLU A 66 -10.34 7.23 -17.52
CA GLU A 66 -8.98 6.86 -17.92
C GLU A 66 -8.57 5.49 -17.34
N ILE A 67 -8.99 5.14 -16.12
CA ILE A 67 -8.77 3.82 -15.53
C ILE A 67 -9.44 2.74 -16.39
N VAL A 68 -10.71 2.92 -16.75
CA VAL A 68 -11.47 1.94 -17.53
C VAL A 68 -10.86 1.75 -18.92
N ASP A 69 -10.49 2.84 -19.57
CA ASP A 69 -9.89 2.82 -20.90
C ASP A 69 -8.52 2.15 -20.89
N THR A 70 -7.65 2.54 -19.96
CA THR A 70 -6.29 2.00 -19.83
C THR A 70 -6.29 0.51 -19.52
N ILE A 71 -7.18 0.05 -18.62
CA ILE A 71 -7.32 -1.39 -18.34
C ILE A 71 -7.84 -2.13 -19.58
N SER A 72 -8.80 -1.57 -20.30
CA SER A 72 -9.28 -2.16 -21.55
C SER A 72 -8.16 -2.29 -22.59
N GLU A 73 -7.25 -1.33 -22.66
CA GLU A 73 -6.08 -1.37 -23.55
C GLU A 73 -5.06 -2.45 -23.14
N ASP A 74 -4.76 -2.61 -21.84
CA ASP A 74 -3.83 -3.64 -21.37
C ASP A 74 -4.36 -5.05 -21.61
N TYR A 75 -5.68 -5.26 -21.48
CA TYR A 75 -6.31 -6.58 -21.65
C TYR A 75 -6.78 -6.86 -23.08
N GLY A 76 -7.01 -5.82 -23.88
CA GLY A 76 -7.49 -5.91 -25.25
C GLY A 76 -8.97 -6.25 -25.40
N THR A 77 -9.59 -6.93 -24.43
CA THR A 77 -10.97 -7.44 -24.55
C THR A 77 -11.83 -7.29 -23.29
N ARG A 78 -11.30 -6.68 -22.22
CA ARG A 78 -12.06 -6.54 -20.97
C ARG A 78 -13.20 -5.52 -21.14
N ASP A 79 -14.42 -5.94 -20.80
CA ASP A 79 -15.60 -5.10 -20.90
C ASP A 79 -15.52 -3.88 -19.99
N LYS A 80 -15.79 -2.68 -20.53
CA LYS A 80 -15.66 -1.42 -19.83
C LYS A 80 -16.63 -1.26 -18.66
N ASN A 81 -17.87 -1.73 -18.79
CA ASN A 81 -18.86 -1.63 -17.71
C ASN A 81 -18.48 -2.54 -16.54
N SER A 82 -18.05 -3.77 -16.84
CA SER A 82 -17.54 -4.70 -15.85
C SER A 82 -16.31 -4.14 -15.14
N THR A 83 -15.40 -3.51 -15.89
CA THR A 83 -14.21 -2.84 -15.36
C THR A 83 -14.59 -1.68 -14.45
N PHE A 84 -15.51 -0.81 -14.87
CA PHE A 84 -16.00 0.29 -14.05
C PHE A 84 -16.57 -0.20 -12.71
N LEU A 85 -17.42 -1.23 -12.73
CA LEU A 85 -18.02 -1.78 -11.51
C LEU A 85 -16.98 -2.43 -10.58
N SER A 86 -16.08 -3.23 -11.13
CA SER A 86 -15.14 -4.03 -10.33
C SER A 86 -13.91 -3.26 -9.88
N GLU A 87 -13.45 -2.26 -10.62
CA GLU A 87 -12.23 -1.50 -10.32
C GLU A 87 -12.54 -0.13 -9.68
N VAL A 88 -13.46 0.63 -10.28
CA VAL A 88 -13.74 1.99 -9.82
C VAL A 88 -14.78 2.00 -8.70
N MET A 89 -15.97 1.47 -8.94
CA MET A 89 -17.06 1.49 -7.96
C MET A 89 -16.74 0.68 -6.70
N SER A 90 -16.14 -0.49 -6.86
CA SER A 90 -15.71 -1.32 -5.73
C SER A 90 -14.63 -0.62 -4.89
N SER A 91 -13.68 0.06 -5.54
CA SER A 91 -12.65 0.85 -4.87
C SER A 91 -13.23 2.05 -4.12
N LEU A 92 -14.13 2.81 -4.75
CA LEU A 92 -14.85 3.92 -4.08
C LEU A 92 -15.63 3.42 -2.87
N GLY A 93 -16.31 2.26 -3.00
CA GLY A 93 -17.02 1.63 -1.87
C GLY A 93 -16.11 1.31 -0.69
N SER A 94 -14.89 0.83 -0.95
CA SER A 94 -13.88 0.55 0.10
C SER A 94 -13.39 1.83 0.78
N VAL A 95 -13.18 2.89 0.01
CA VAL A 95 -12.78 4.22 0.56
C VAL A 95 -13.90 4.81 1.39
N ASP A 96 -15.13 4.84 0.89
CA ASP A 96 -16.31 5.34 1.61
C ASP A 96 -16.57 4.58 2.90
N TYR A 97 -16.41 3.25 2.88
CA TYR A 97 -16.52 2.42 4.07
C TYR A 97 -15.47 2.81 5.12
N SER A 98 -14.23 3.05 4.69
CA SER A 98 -13.14 3.46 5.58
C SER A 98 -13.42 4.85 6.19
N ILE A 99 -13.87 5.82 5.38
CA ILE A 99 -14.25 7.16 5.85
C ILE A 99 -15.36 7.07 6.92
N LYS A 100 -16.43 6.33 6.63
CA LYS A 100 -17.58 6.17 7.55
C LYS A 100 -17.20 5.55 8.89
N ASN A 101 -16.24 4.64 8.90
CA ASN A 101 -15.86 3.90 10.10
C ASN A 101 -14.63 4.49 10.81
N LEU A 102 -13.88 5.40 10.20
CA LEU A 102 -12.62 5.93 10.70
C LEU A 102 -12.70 6.39 12.16
N LYS A 103 -13.67 7.24 12.48
CA LYS A 103 -13.85 7.76 13.84
C LYS A 103 -14.14 6.67 14.87
N LYS A 104 -14.81 5.59 14.46
CA LYS A 104 -15.08 4.44 15.32
C LYS A 104 -13.82 3.62 15.55
N TRP A 105 -13.03 3.38 14.49
CA TRP A 105 -11.80 2.59 14.56
C TRP A 105 -10.68 3.25 15.36
N MET A 106 -10.65 4.59 15.38
CA MET A 106 -9.67 5.35 16.15
C MET A 106 -9.98 5.46 17.65
N LYS A 107 -11.16 4.99 18.11
CA LYS A 107 -11.49 5.01 19.51
C LYS A 107 -10.72 3.93 20.27
N SER A 108 -10.13 4.33 21.41
CA SER A 108 -9.59 3.37 22.35
C SER A 108 -10.67 2.43 22.85
N GLU A 109 -10.36 1.15 22.96
CA GLU A 109 -11.22 0.15 23.57
C GLU A 109 -10.87 -0.03 25.05
N THR A 110 -11.79 0.32 25.93
CA THR A 110 -11.59 0.04 27.37
C THR A 110 -11.71 -1.47 27.61
N ARG A 111 -10.66 -2.07 28.15
CA ARG A 111 -10.66 -3.46 28.60
C ARG A 111 -10.78 -3.52 30.11
N GLN A 112 -11.64 -4.39 30.60
CA GLN A 112 -11.67 -4.63 32.03
C GLN A 112 -10.39 -5.36 32.44
N SER A 113 -9.73 -4.83 33.47
CA SER A 113 -8.59 -5.48 34.11
C SER A 113 -8.93 -6.94 34.43
N ASN A 114 -7.98 -7.83 34.20
CA ASN A 114 -8.05 -9.29 34.19
C ASN A 114 -9.06 -9.90 35.16
N SER A 115 -9.88 -10.82 34.66
CA SER A 115 -10.88 -11.57 35.45
C SER A 115 -10.25 -12.40 36.59
N SER A 116 -8.93 -12.59 36.60
CA SER A 116 -8.19 -13.31 37.65
C SER A 116 -7.99 -12.51 38.95
N GLN A 117 -8.24 -11.18 38.95
CA GLN A 117 -8.10 -10.37 40.14
C GLN A 117 -9.39 -10.40 40.98
N PRO A 118 -9.28 -10.46 42.34
CA PRO A 118 -10.43 -10.37 43.23
C PRO A 118 -11.25 -9.10 42.96
N PHE A 119 -12.58 -9.22 43.06
CA PHE A 119 -13.52 -8.11 42.83
C PHE A 119 -13.14 -6.84 43.62
N VAL A 120 -12.72 -7.00 44.87
CA VAL A 120 -12.29 -5.87 45.72
C VAL A 120 -11.10 -5.14 45.16
N ALA A 121 -10.07 -5.85 44.64
CA ALA A 121 -8.91 -5.25 44.03
C ALA A 121 -9.28 -4.46 42.79
N ARG A 122 -10.17 -5.00 41.94
CA ARG A 122 -10.67 -4.28 40.74
C ARG A 122 -11.46 -3.01 41.11
N LEU A 123 -12.25 -3.07 42.17
CA LEU A 123 -13.00 -1.91 42.66
C LEU A 123 -12.04 -0.81 43.17
N MET A 124 -11.02 -1.18 43.97
CA MET A 124 -10.01 -0.26 44.46
C MET A 124 -9.22 0.36 43.34
N MET A 125 -8.79 -0.42 42.35
CA MET A 125 -8.05 0.11 41.15
C MET A 125 -8.91 1.12 40.36
N ARG A 126 -10.22 0.86 40.21
CA ARG A 126 -11.15 1.81 39.60
C ARG A 126 -11.30 3.10 40.41
N LEU A 127 -11.39 3.01 41.73
CA LEU A 127 -11.48 4.19 42.59
C LEU A 127 -10.20 5.02 42.55
N LEU A 128 -9.05 4.38 42.35
CA LEU A 128 -7.76 5.02 42.14
C LEU A 128 -7.56 5.56 40.73
N GLY A 129 -8.57 5.47 39.85
CA GLY A 129 -8.51 6.00 38.48
C GLY A 129 -7.76 5.12 37.47
N ALA A 130 -7.39 3.88 37.82
CA ALA A 130 -6.71 2.97 36.92
C ALA A 130 -7.63 2.59 35.74
N LYS A 131 -7.15 2.77 34.52
CA LYS A 131 -7.79 2.38 33.26
C LYS A 131 -6.87 1.47 32.48
N THR A 132 -7.45 0.45 31.84
CA THR A 132 -6.75 -0.38 30.85
C THR A 132 -7.42 -0.17 29.50
N GLU A 133 -6.67 0.28 28.52
CA GLU A 133 -7.18 0.60 27.19
C GLU A 133 -6.29 -0.05 26.12
N ILE A 134 -6.92 -0.47 25.03
CA ILE A 134 -6.23 -0.85 23.79
C ILE A 134 -6.34 0.34 22.85
N GLN A 135 -5.17 0.85 22.43
CA GLN A 135 -5.06 1.88 21.41
C GLN A 135 -4.40 1.28 20.18
N TYR A 136 -5.09 1.36 19.03
CA TYR A 136 -4.56 0.92 17.76
C TYR A 136 -3.62 1.99 17.19
N GLN A 137 -2.38 1.61 16.93
CA GLN A 137 -1.35 2.48 16.39
C GLN A 137 -1.01 2.07 14.95
N PRO A 138 -0.60 3.02 14.07
CA PRO A 138 -0.05 2.67 12.77
C PRO A 138 1.23 1.86 12.92
N LEU A 139 1.49 0.95 11.99
CA LEU A 139 2.72 0.18 11.94
C LEU A 139 3.90 1.02 11.44
N GLY A 140 3.65 1.89 10.47
CA GLY A 140 4.67 2.71 9.81
C GLY A 140 4.51 2.73 8.31
N THR A 141 5.54 2.26 7.58
CA THR A 141 5.54 2.15 6.12
C THR A 141 5.17 0.75 5.67
N ILE A 142 4.11 0.65 4.87
CA ILE A 142 3.61 -0.62 4.32
C ILE A 142 4.06 -0.77 2.87
N GLY A 143 4.80 -1.84 2.57
CA GLY A 143 5.09 -2.28 1.21
C GLY A 143 3.91 -3.06 0.64
N MET A 144 3.56 -2.82 -0.64
CA MET A 144 2.46 -3.53 -1.30
C MET A 144 2.90 -4.03 -2.68
N ILE A 145 2.97 -5.36 -2.86
CA ILE A 145 3.18 -6.00 -4.17
C ILE A 145 1.84 -6.50 -4.68
N LYS A 146 1.43 -6.05 -5.88
CA LYS A 146 0.06 -6.21 -6.38
C LYS A 146 0.00 -6.94 -7.73
N PRO A 147 -1.06 -7.75 -7.96
CA PRO A 147 -1.23 -8.52 -9.18
C PRO A 147 -1.91 -7.71 -10.28
N TRP A 148 -2.00 -8.35 -11.45
CA TRP A 148 -2.55 -7.77 -12.68
C TRP A 148 -4.07 -7.91 -12.84
N ASN A 149 -4.71 -8.89 -12.19
CA ASN A 149 -6.10 -9.28 -12.49
C ASN A 149 -7.18 -8.25 -12.08
N PHE A 150 -6.93 -7.48 -11.01
CA PHE A 150 -7.70 -6.30 -10.59
C PHE A 150 -6.73 -5.20 -10.20
N PRO A 151 -6.06 -4.57 -11.19
CA PRO A 151 -4.87 -3.78 -10.98
C PRO A 151 -5.10 -2.49 -10.20
N ILE A 152 -6.32 -1.94 -10.20
CA ILE A 152 -6.69 -0.75 -9.42
C ILE A 152 -7.34 -1.14 -8.09
N ASN A 153 -8.36 -2.00 -8.11
CA ASN A 153 -9.09 -2.35 -6.88
C ASN A 153 -8.19 -2.99 -5.81
N LEU A 154 -7.32 -3.92 -6.22
CA LEU A 154 -6.39 -4.59 -5.27
C LEU A 154 -5.27 -3.67 -4.77
N ILE A 155 -5.08 -2.49 -5.35
CA ILE A 155 -4.22 -1.43 -4.82
C ILE A 155 -5.03 -0.54 -3.87
N ILE A 156 -6.13 0.02 -4.34
CA ILE A 156 -6.89 1.07 -3.64
C ILE A 156 -7.53 0.56 -2.35
N SER A 157 -8.17 -0.62 -2.38
CA SER A 157 -8.88 -1.14 -1.20
C SER A 157 -7.95 -1.35 0.02
N PRO A 158 -6.75 -1.95 -0.12
CA PRO A 158 -5.80 -2.03 0.98
C PRO A 158 -5.19 -0.68 1.37
N ILE A 159 -4.98 0.25 0.42
CA ILE A 159 -4.49 1.60 0.73
C ILE A 159 -5.50 2.36 1.59
N ALA A 160 -6.80 2.26 1.30
CA ALA A 160 -7.83 2.88 2.12
C ALA A 160 -7.75 2.39 3.58
N GLN A 161 -7.49 1.11 3.79
CA GLN A 161 -7.31 0.54 5.13
C GLN A 161 -5.98 0.99 5.77
N ALA A 162 -4.89 1.04 5.00
CA ALA A 162 -3.60 1.53 5.46
C ALA A 162 -3.67 3.00 5.91
N PHE A 163 -4.34 3.86 5.14
CA PHE A 163 -4.57 5.25 5.49
C PHE A 163 -5.48 5.41 6.70
N ALA A 164 -6.56 4.61 6.79
CA ALA A 164 -7.44 4.61 7.96
C ALA A 164 -6.68 4.20 9.24
N ALA A 165 -5.71 3.30 9.13
CA ALA A 165 -4.83 2.94 10.23
C ALA A 165 -3.71 3.97 10.51
N GLY A 166 -3.48 4.93 9.59
CA GLY A 166 -2.49 5.99 9.74
C GLY A 166 -1.11 5.67 9.15
N ASN A 167 -1.01 4.63 8.33
CA ASN A 167 0.24 4.19 7.72
C ASN A 167 0.60 5.00 6.46
N ARG A 168 1.85 4.85 6.02
CA ARG A 168 2.41 5.29 4.74
C ARG A 168 2.57 4.09 3.83
N VAL A 169 2.65 4.29 2.51
CA VAL A 169 2.59 3.16 1.56
C VAL A 169 3.61 3.31 0.45
N MET A 170 4.29 2.21 0.12
CA MET A 170 5.02 2.04 -1.12
C MET A 170 4.36 0.92 -1.94
N ILE A 171 4.25 1.10 -3.25
CA ILE A 171 3.49 0.22 -4.13
C ILE A 171 4.36 -0.30 -5.25
N LYS A 172 4.33 -1.61 -5.49
CA LYS A 172 4.85 -2.27 -6.68
C LYS A 172 3.69 -2.91 -7.44
N PRO A 173 3.13 -2.23 -8.46
CA PRO A 173 2.10 -2.80 -9.32
C PRO A 173 2.69 -3.88 -10.24
N SER A 174 1.84 -4.61 -10.97
CA SER A 174 2.29 -5.68 -11.86
C SER A 174 2.81 -5.14 -13.19
N GLU A 175 3.90 -5.69 -13.67
CA GLU A 175 4.47 -5.46 -15.00
C GLU A 175 3.61 -6.01 -16.15
N ILE A 176 2.65 -6.89 -15.83
CA ILE A 176 1.76 -7.51 -16.84
C ILE A 176 0.72 -6.51 -17.36
N THR A 177 0.39 -5.47 -16.57
CA THR A 177 -0.51 -4.39 -16.97
C THR A 177 0.26 -3.06 -16.99
N PRO A 178 1.17 -2.85 -17.96
CA PRO A 178 2.13 -1.75 -17.93
C PRO A 178 1.45 -0.39 -18.03
N LYS A 179 0.46 -0.20 -18.91
CA LYS A 179 -0.23 1.08 -19.05
C LYS A 179 -1.01 1.45 -17.79
N THR A 180 -1.67 0.47 -17.16
CA THR A 180 -2.38 0.68 -15.88
C THR A 180 -1.41 0.98 -14.75
N SER A 181 -0.22 0.39 -14.76
CA SER A 181 0.82 0.66 -13.78
C SER A 181 1.41 2.07 -13.93
N ASP A 182 1.64 2.53 -15.16
CA ASP A 182 2.04 3.90 -15.47
C ASP A 182 0.97 4.92 -15.03
N LEU A 183 -0.30 4.63 -15.35
CA LEU A 183 -1.42 5.45 -14.89
C LEU A 183 -1.49 5.49 -13.36
N THR A 184 -1.29 4.37 -12.69
CA THR A 184 -1.26 4.29 -11.23
C THR A 184 -0.19 5.22 -10.66
N LYS A 185 1.03 5.18 -11.19
CA LYS A 185 2.11 6.10 -10.77
C LYS A 185 1.74 7.56 -10.99
N LYS A 186 1.20 7.91 -12.17
CA LYS A 186 0.72 9.26 -12.51
C LYS A 186 -0.33 9.75 -11.50
N MET A 187 -1.32 8.91 -11.19
CA MET A 187 -2.40 9.23 -10.27
C MET A 187 -1.88 9.52 -8.86
N PHE A 188 -1.04 8.65 -8.31
CA PHE A 188 -0.51 8.84 -6.97
C PHE A 188 0.43 10.04 -6.88
N ASN A 189 1.31 10.27 -7.85
CA ASN A 189 2.21 11.43 -7.89
C ASN A 189 1.47 12.77 -7.97
N GLU A 190 0.25 12.81 -8.50
CA GLU A 190 -0.55 14.03 -8.54
C GLU A 190 -1.21 14.33 -7.19
N PHE A 191 -1.61 13.31 -6.43
CA PHE A 191 -2.44 13.46 -5.23
C PHE A 191 -1.67 13.32 -3.92
N TYR A 192 -0.46 12.76 -3.94
CA TYR A 192 0.29 12.45 -2.73
C TYR A 192 1.76 12.81 -2.87
N ASP A 193 2.36 13.19 -1.75
CA ASP A 193 3.80 13.34 -1.62
C ASP A 193 4.48 11.96 -1.47
N LYS A 194 5.74 11.84 -1.90
CA LYS A 194 6.55 10.62 -1.76
C LYS A 194 6.68 10.14 -0.31
N ALA A 195 6.62 11.07 0.65
CA ALA A 195 6.58 10.73 2.07
C ALA A 195 5.27 10.07 2.51
N GLU A 196 4.20 10.13 1.71
CA GLU A 196 2.92 9.47 1.99
C GLU A 196 2.72 8.20 1.16
N VAL A 197 2.93 8.30 -0.18
CA VAL A 197 2.80 7.20 -1.14
C VAL A 197 3.82 7.34 -2.24
N GLU A 198 4.47 6.22 -2.62
CA GLU A 198 5.29 6.16 -3.85
C GLU A 198 5.02 4.86 -4.59
N VAL A 199 5.06 4.93 -5.93
CA VAL A 199 4.82 3.79 -6.83
C VAL A 199 6.10 3.48 -7.62
N PHE A 200 6.58 2.24 -7.51
CA PHE A 200 7.76 1.74 -8.20
C PHE A 200 7.37 0.79 -9.33
N LEU A 201 7.73 1.16 -10.55
CA LEU A 201 7.50 0.38 -11.76
C LEU A 201 8.71 -0.54 -12.01
N GLY A 202 8.47 -1.63 -12.73
CA GLY A 202 9.52 -2.54 -13.14
C GLY A 202 9.10 -4.00 -13.15
N GLY A 203 10.02 -4.87 -13.55
CA GLY A 203 9.82 -6.31 -13.72
C GLY A 203 9.90 -7.12 -12.43
N PRO A 204 10.05 -8.45 -12.57
CA PRO A 204 10.21 -9.36 -11.44
C PRO A 204 11.44 -9.10 -10.58
N ASP A 205 12.53 -8.60 -11.18
CA ASP A 205 13.77 -8.19 -10.52
C ASP A 205 13.53 -7.01 -9.55
N VAL A 206 12.77 -6.00 -10.00
CA VAL A 206 12.35 -4.88 -9.16
C VAL A 206 11.39 -5.33 -8.06
N ALA A 207 10.51 -6.30 -8.33
CA ALA A 207 9.61 -6.87 -7.32
C ALA A 207 10.37 -7.66 -6.24
N GLU A 208 11.44 -8.37 -6.62
CA GLU A 208 12.33 -9.07 -5.70
C GLU A 208 13.11 -8.08 -4.82
N ALA A 209 13.71 -7.05 -5.44
CA ALA A 209 14.40 -5.98 -4.74
C ALA A 209 13.47 -5.25 -3.75
N PHE A 210 12.23 -4.98 -4.16
CA PHE A 210 11.19 -4.39 -3.31
C PHE A 210 10.85 -5.30 -2.12
N GLY A 211 10.74 -6.61 -2.34
CA GLY A 211 10.45 -7.59 -1.28
C GLY A 211 11.54 -7.72 -0.21
N ASN A 212 12.78 -7.32 -0.53
CA ASN A 212 13.94 -7.32 0.37
C ASN A 212 14.09 -6.01 1.18
N LEU A 213 13.18 -5.04 1.03
CA LEU A 213 13.21 -3.81 1.81
C LEU A 213 12.65 -4.04 3.21
N ASP A 214 13.24 -3.36 4.20
CA ASP A 214 12.84 -3.41 5.61
C ASP A 214 11.56 -2.60 5.87
N PHE A 215 10.41 -3.10 5.36
CA PHE A 215 9.10 -2.55 5.64
C PHE A 215 8.63 -2.90 7.05
N ASP A 216 7.83 -2.01 7.66
CA ASP A 216 7.13 -2.31 8.91
C ASP A 216 6.02 -3.35 8.70
N HIS A 217 5.51 -3.47 7.47
CA HIS A 217 4.61 -4.54 7.02
C HIS A 217 4.69 -4.69 5.50
N LEU A 218 4.70 -5.93 5.01
CA LEU A 218 4.67 -6.24 3.57
C LEU A 218 3.39 -6.99 3.21
N LEU A 219 2.58 -6.40 2.32
CA LEU A 219 1.36 -7.00 1.80
C LEU A 219 1.58 -7.51 0.38
N PHE A 220 1.44 -8.81 0.19
CA PHE A 220 1.50 -9.45 -1.12
C PHE A 220 0.14 -10.01 -1.54
N THR A 221 -0.25 -9.76 -2.80
CA THR A 221 -1.39 -10.42 -3.44
C THR A 221 -0.92 -11.01 -4.77
N GLY A 222 -1.08 -12.32 -4.95
CA GLY A 222 -0.61 -13.01 -6.16
C GLY A 222 -0.63 -14.53 -6.03
N SER A 223 0.17 -15.22 -6.86
CA SER A 223 0.26 -16.68 -6.83
C SER A 223 0.94 -17.19 -5.55
N THR A 224 0.58 -18.39 -5.12
CA THR A 224 1.19 -19.06 -3.96
C THR A 224 2.71 -19.19 -4.09
N ASN A 225 3.21 -19.48 -5.29
CA ASN A 225 4.64 -19.63 -5.53
C ASN A 225 5.40 -18.31 -5.30
N ASN A 226 4.88 -17.19 -5.83
CA ASN A 226 5.48 -15.88 -5.62
C ASN A 226 5.32 -15.42 -4.16
N GLY A 227 4.18 -15.73 -3.51
CA GLY A 227 3.98 -15.45 -2.09
C GLY A 227 5.01 -16.12 -1.18
N ARG A 228 5.40 -17.37 -1.49
CA ARG A 228 6.49 -18.06 -0.75
C ARG A 228 7.83 -17.33 -0.90
N LYS A 229 8.16 -16.87 -2.11
CA LYS A 229 9.40 -16.09 -2.35
C LYS A 229 9.39 -14.78 -1.58
N VAL A 230 8.29 -14.04 -1.66
CA VAL A 230 8.14 -12.76 -0.93
C VAL A 230 8.24 -12.98 0.59
N MET A 231 7.61 -14.02 1.12
CA MET A 231 7.71 -14.38 2.54
C MET A 231 9.15 -14.74 2.95
N GLN A 232 9.89 -15.46 2.09
CA GLN A 232 11.30 -15.79 2.33
C GLN A 232 12.18 -14.55 2.32
N SER A 233 11.97 -13.62 1.38
CA SER A 233 12.68 -12.33 1.31
C SER A 233 12.43 -11.49 2.56
N ALA A 234 11.16 -11.35 2.96
CA ALA A 234 10.77 -10.54 4.10
C ALA A 234 11.19 -11.13 5.47
N ALA A 235 11.44 -12.44 5.54
CA ALA A 235 11.85 -13.09 6.80
C ALA A 235 13.28 -12.78 7.23
N GLY A 236 14.08 -12.15 6.37
CA GLY A 236 15.44 -11.71 6.65
C GLY A 236 15.55 -10.30 7.25
N ASN A 237 14.42 -9.58 7.33
CA ASN A 237 14.33 -8.18 7.77
C ASN A 237 13.77 -8.07 9.18
#